data_a4526769a6df8b78988371123b318af3
#
_entry.id   a4526769a6df8b78988371123b318af3
#
_cell.length_a   1.000
_cell.length_b   1.000
_cell.length_c   1.000
_cell.angle_alpha   90.00
_cell.angle_beta   90.00
_cell.angle_gamma   90.00
#
_symmetry.space_group_name_H-M   'P 1'
#
loop_
_entity.id
_entity.type
_entity.pdbx_description
1 polymer ?
#
loop_
_entity_poly.entity_id
_entity_poly.type
_entity_poly.pdbx_seq_one_letter_code
_entity_poly.pdbx_strand_id
1 'polypeptide(L)'
;QFLPKDHIINGNKHDNFWEMGDTGPCGPCSEIHIDLRPAEERAKISGRDLVNHDHPQVIEIWNLVFMQYNRKADSSLEPLPAKVIDTGMGFERLCMALQGKTSNYDTDVFQPMLKAIAVMSGTEYGKDKQQDIAMRVIADHIRCCSFAVADGVKPGNEGRAYVLRRICRRAIRHGYKLGARGLFFYKLVDSVAQEMGDTYPEVKDPRIAEVIKIEEERFLQTLSNGMEILEAAIAETKDGVLDGNVAFKLHDTYGFPVDLTADVCRERGLKVDVEAFDKAMDEQKSKARAAGKFKVAAGVLYTGENNTFEGYKTLDEPQAKVLALYRNGAQVEEAAAGDDVIVVLDKTPFYAEMGGQVGDVGILENGTTLLQVTDTFRIKE
;
A
#
# COMPACT_ATOMS: atom_id res chain seq x y z
N GLN A 1 -9.19 33.35 -14.94
CA GLN A 1 -8.39 34.30 -15.80
C GLN A 1 -6.88 34.25 -15.46
N PHE A 2 -6.45 33.22 -14.76
CA PHE A 2 -5.02 33.04 -14.40
C PHE A 2 -4.25 32.23 -15.44
N LEU A 3 -4.98 31.48 -16.29
CA LEU A 3 -4.40 30.67 -17.36
C LEU A 3 -4.96 31.13 -18.74
N PRO A 4 -4.15 31.03 -19.81
CA PRO A 4 -4.62 31.15 -21.18
C PRO A 4 -5.71 30.11 -21.48
N LYS A 5 -6.65 30.44 -22.37
CA LYS A 5 -7.76 29.52 -22.70
C LYS A 5 -7.29 28.20 -23.32
N ASP A 6 -6.21 28.25 -24.07
CA ASP A 6 -5.58 27.06 -24.66
C ASP A 6 -4.90 26.12 -23.66
N HIS A 7 -4.67 26.59 -22.42
CA HIS A 7 -4.23 25.75 -21.30
C HIS A 7 -5.40 25.08 -20.56
N ILE A 8 -6.64 25.32 -20.95
CA ILE A 8 -7.81 24.67 -20.38
C ILE A 8 -8.28 23.60 -21.35
N ILE A 9 -8.21 22.36 -20.92
CA ILE A 9 -8.51 21.17 -21.72
C ILE A 9 -9.75 20.50 -21.16
N ASN A 10 -10.69 20.12 -22.03
CA ASN A 10 -11.79 19.29 -21.62
C ASN A 10 -11.32 17.83 -21.52
N GLY A 11 -11.48 17.24 -20.36
CA GLY A 11 -11.23 15.83 -20.14
C GLY A 11 -12.41 14.93 -20.52
N ASN A 12 -12.22 13.66 -20.36
CA ASN A 12 -13.24 12.63 -20.57
C ASN A 12 -13.56 11.93 -19.23
N LYS A 13 -14.53 11.00 -19.24
CA LYS A 13 -14.91 10.29 -18.02
C LYS A 13 -13.80 9.40 -17.48
N HIS A 14 -12.95 8.85 -18.34
CA HIS A 14 -11.84 7.98 -17.92
C HIS A 14 -10.83 8.76 -17.07
N ASP A 15 -10.48 9.99 -17.49
CA ASP A 15 -9.45 10.78 -16.84
C ASP A 15 -10.03 11.71 -15.75
N ASN A 16 -11.27 12.18 -15.92
CA ASN A 16 -11.86 13.20 -15.03
C ASN A 16 -13.13 12.72 -14.31
N PHE A 17 -13.13 11.46 -13.86
CA PHE A 17 -14.12 10.94 -12.93
C PHE A 17 -13.41 10.03 -11.92
N TRP A 18 -13.27 10.51 -10.70
CA TRP A 18 -12.60 9.77 -9.63
C TRP A 18 -13.56 8.83 -8.90
N GLU A 19 -13.08 7.65 -8.59
CA GLU A 19 -13.81 6.60 -7.88
C GLU A 19 -12.93 6.03 -6.77
N MET A 20 -13.47 5.87 -5.56
CA MET A 20 -12.75 5.31 -4.43
C MET A 20 -12.38 3.83 -4.65
N GLY A 21 -13.20 3.11 -5.43
CA GLY A 21 -13.04 1.71 -5.76
C GLY A 21 -14.27 1.23 -6.53
N ASP A 22 -14.52 -0.07 -6.51
CA ASP A 22 -15.69 -0.67 -7.17
C ASP A 22 -17.01 -0.16 -6.59
N THR A 23 -16.98 0.23 -5.30
CA THR A 23 -18.11 0.85 -4.59
C THR A 23 -17.61 1.99 -3.71
N GLY A 24 -18.47 2.97 -3.43
CA GLY A 24 -18.15 4.08 -2.54
C GLY A 24 -18.31 5.45 -3.16
N PRO A 25 -17.89 6.51 -2.45
CA PRO A 25 -17.97 7.89 -2.93
C PRO A 25 -17.23 8.08 -4.25
N CYS A 26 -17.81 8.85 -5.16
CA CYS A 26 -17.23 9.16 -6.46
C CYS A 26 -17.79 10.47 -7.03
N GLY A 27 -17.12 11.00 -8.05
CA GLY A 27 -17.57 12.20 -8.72
C GLY A 27 -16.61 12.70 -9.80
N PRO A 28 -17.05 13.68 -10.60
CA PRO A 28 -16.18 14.31 -11.58
C PRO A 28 -15.02 15.01 -10.89
N CYS A 29 -13.87 15.05 -11.56
CA CYS A 29 -12.69 15.77 -11.08
C CYS A 29 -12.12 16.71 -12.14
N SER A 30 -11.29 17.63 -11.68
CA SER A 30 -10.41 18.44 -12.53
C SER A 30 -8.98 18.31 -12.04
N GLU A 31 -8.03 18.44 -12.93
CA GLU A 31 -6.61 18.20 -12.66
C GLU A 31 -5.79 19.42 -13.05
N ILE A 32 -4.70 19.64 -12.33
CA ILE A 32 -3.66 20.60 -12.70
C ILE A 32 -2.42 19.82 -13.11
N HIS A 33 -2.00 20.02 -14.35
CA HIS A 33 -0.81 19.42 -14.91
C HIS A 33 0.29 20.47 -15.08
N ILE A 34 1.54 20.01 -15.01
CA ILE A 34 2.71 20.84 -15.30
C ILE A 34 3.57 20.17 -16.37
N ASP A 35 4.09 20.99 -17.28
CA ASP A 35 5.07 20.58 -18.28
C ASP A 35 6.47 21.01 -17.85
N LEU A 36 7.27 20.03 -17.41
CA LEU A 36 8.64 20.21 -16.92
C LEU A 36 9.69 20.08 -18.02
N ARG A 37 9.29 19.88 -19.27
CA ARG A 37 10.21 19.74 -20.40
C ARG A 37 10.96 21.04 -20.68
N PRO A 38 12.17 20.96 -21.25
CA PRO A 38 12.91 22.12 -21.74
C PRO A 38 12.09 22.93 -22.78
N ALA A 39 12.34 24.22 -22.85
CA ALA A 39 11.62 25.13 -23.76
C ALA A 39 11.68 24.68 -25.22
N GLU A 40 12.81 24.11 -25.64
CA GLU A 40 13.01 23.61 -27.01
C GLU A 40 12.09 22.43 -27.35
N GLU A 41 11.80 21.56 -26.39
CA GLU A 41 10.88 20.44 -26.57
C GLU A 41 9.43 20.93 -26.55
N ARG A 42 9.11 21.87 -25.67
CA ARG A 42 7.78 22.50 -25.59
C ARG A 42 7.42 23.28 -26.87
N ALA A 43 8.42 23.83 -27.53
CA ALA A 43 8.23 24.52 -28.83
C ALA A 43 7.91 23.56 -29.98
N LYS A 44 8.33 22.27 -29.89
CA LYS A 44 8.07 21.26 -30.92
C LYS A 44 6.70 20.62 -30.78
N ILE A 45 6.33 20.29 -29.54
CA ILE A 45 5.06 19.64 -29.21
C ILE A 45 4.49 20.35 -27.99
N SER A 46 3.26 20.84 -28.10
CA SER A 46 2.59 21.49 -26.96
C SER A 46 2.41 20.52 -25.79
N GLY A 47 2.62 20.99 -24.57
CA GLY A 47 2.31 20.22 -23.36
C GLY A 47 0.84 19.81 -23.30
N ARG A 48 -0.05 20.63 -23.87
CA ARG A 48 -1.47 20.33 -24.03
C ARG A 48 -1.74 18.97 -24.69
N ASP A 49 -0.95 18.62 -25.70
CA ASP A 49 -1.14 17.40 -26.50
C ASP A 49 -0.54 16.16 -25.80
N LEU A 50 0.13 16.37 -24.66
CA LEU A 50 0.77 15.31 -23.87
C LEU A 50 0.11 15.08 -22.50
N VAL A 51 -0.89 15.88 -22.15
CA VAL A 51 -1.68 15.67 -20.93
C VAL A 51 -2.41 14.32 -21.00
N ASN A 52 -2.28 13.50 -19.96
CA ASN A 52 -2.85 12.15 -19.87
C ASN A 52 -2.41 11.17 -20.99
N HIS A 53 -1.18 11.38 -21.50
CA HIS A 53 -0.53 10.49 -22.49
C HIS A 53 0.75 9.84 -21.94
N ASP A 54 0.83 9.62 -20.63
CA ASP A 54 1.95 8.95 -19.93
C ASP A 54 3.34 9.58 -20.20
N HIS A 55 3.38 10.88 -20.49
CA HIS A 55 4.65 11.55 -20.68
C HIS A 55 5.32 11.82 -19.35
N PRO A 56 6.59 11.36 -19.11
CA PRO A 56 7.23 11.40 -17.81
C PRO A 56 7.50 12.79 -17.25
N GLN A 57 7.43 13.85 -18.07
CA GLN A 57 7.65 15.24 -17.67
C GLN A 57 6.42 16.16 -17.90
N VAL A 58 5.28 15.60 -18.33
CA VAL A 58 3.99 16.32 -18.38
C VAL A 58 3.07 15.59 -17.41
N ILE A 59 3.06 16.05 -16.18
CA ILE A 59 2.52 15.30 -15.05
C ILE A 59 1.42 16.06 -14.32
N GLU A 60 0.46 15.31 -13.83
CA GLU A 60 -0.52 15.80 -12.86
C GLU A 60 0.18 16.08 -11.53
N ILE A 61 -0.09 17.27 -10.96
CA ILE A 61 0.37 17.67 -9.64
C ILE A 61 -0.75 17.83 -8.63
N TRP A 62 -1.99 18.06 -9.09
CA TRP A 62 -3.14 18.30 -8.22
C TRP A 62 -4.41 17.77 -8.83
N ASN A 63 -5.17 17.00 -8.07
CA ASN A 63 -6.51 16.53 -8.41
C ASN A 63 -7.55 17.17 -7.48
N LEU A 64 -8.63 17.70 -8.06
CA LEU A 64 -9.76 18.32 -7.37
C LEU A 64 -11.01 17.49 -7.67
N VAL A 65 -11.44 16.68 -6.72
CA VAL A 65 -12.59 15.78 -6.86
C VAL A 65 -13.85 16.44 -6.32
N PHE A 66 -14.88 16.49 -7.14
CA PHE A 66 -16.20 16.98 -6.78
C PHE A 66 -17.11 15.78 -6.46
N MET A 67 -17.01 15.28 -5.23
CA MET A 67 -17.79 14.14 -4.77
C MET A 67 -19.28 14.45 -4.77
N GLN A 68 -20.05 13.71 -5.57
CA GLN A 68 -21.48 13.93 -5.75
C GLN A 68 -22.30 12.66 -5.63
N TYR A 69 -21.65 11.49 -5.78
CA TYR A 69 -22.33 10.21 -5.88
C TYR A 69 -21.70 9.16 -4.99
N ASN A 70 -22.48 8.15 -4.65
CA ASN A 70 -22.04 6.88 -4.10
C ASN A 70 -22.28 5.79 -5.14
N ARG A 71 -21.22 5.06 -5.55
CA ARG A 71 -21.33 3.91 -6.44
C ARG A 71 -21.75 2.69 -5.64
N LYS A 72 -22.82 2.03 -6.07
CA LYS A 72 -23.31 0.77 -5.49
C LYS A 72 -22.68 -0.44 -6.16
N ALA A 73 -22.86 -1.62 -5.56
CA ALA A 73 -22.37 -2.90 -6.09
C ALA A 73 -22.94 -3.24 -7.49
N ASP A 74 -24.13 -2.75 -7.83
CA ASP A 74 -24.75 -2.87 -9.15
C ASP A 74 -24.23 -1.82 -10.16
N SER A 75 -23.18 -1.08 -9.79
CA SER A 75 -22.58 0.03 -10.56
C SER A 75 -23.47 1.27 -10.72
N SER A 76 -24.66 1.31 -10.12
CA SER A 76 -25.51 2.50 -10.13
C SER A 76 -24.91 3.62 -9.27
N LEU A 77 -25.21 4.87 -9.65
CA LEU A 77 -24.76 6.07 -8.92
C LEU A 77 -25.94 6.67 -8.18
N GLU A 78 -25.82 6.76 -6.87
CA GLU A 78 -26.78 7.43 -6.00
C GLU A 78 -26.23 8.77 -5.55
N PRO A 79 -26.99 9.88 -5.67
CA PRO A 79 -26.53 11.18 -5.17
C PRO A 79 -26.20 11.13 -3.67
N LEU A 80 -25.08 11.73 -3.29
CA LEU A 80 -24.74 11.92 -1.89
C LEU A 80 -25.68 12.95 -1.23
N PRO A 81 -25.97 12.82 0.06
CA PRO A 81 -26.79 13.78 0.80
C PRO A 81 -26.24 15.20 0.77
N ALA A 82 -24.92 15.32 0.73
CA ALA A 82 -24.21 16.58 0.58
C ALA A 82 -23.13 16.44 -0.47
N LYS A 83 -22.92 17.50 -1.29
CA LYS A 83 -21.80 17.58 -2.21
C LYS A 83 -20.59 18.09 -1.47
N VAL A 84 -19.46 17.40 -1.62
CA VAL A 84 -18.20 17.75 -0.97
C VAL A 84 -17.08 17.82 -2.01
N ILE A 85 -16.04 18.56 -1.69
CA ILE A 85 -14.82 18.60 -2.47
C ILE A 85 -13.76 17.85 -1.68
N ASP A 86 -13.20 16.84 -2.30
CA ASP A 86 -11.98 16.18 -1.85
C ASP A 86 -10.87 16.56 -2.80
N THR A 87 -9.67 16.79 -2.27
CA THR A 87 -8.55 17.25 -3.11
C THR A 87 -7.28 16.55 -2.68
N GLY A 88 -6.49 16.13 -3.67
CA GLY A 88 -5.18 15.52 -3.48
C GLY A 88 -4.12 16.21 -4.32
N MET A 89 -3.05 16.66 -3.67
CA MET A 89 -1.87 17.23 -4.33
C MET A 89 -0.66 16.37 -4.02
N GLY A 90 0.07 15.96 -5.06
CA GLY A 90 1.31 15.21 -4.87
C GLY A 90 2.39 16.09 -4.26
N PHE A 91 2.72 15.87 -2.98
CA PHE A 91 3.74 16.64 -2.27
C PHE A 91 5.07 16.66 -3.01
N GLU A 92 5.59 15.49 -3.38
CA GLU A 92 6.85 15.37 -4.10
C GLU A 92 6.78 15.96 -5.51
N ARG A 93 5.66 15.81 -6.20
CA ARG A 93 5.46 16.41 -7.52
C ARG A 93 5.45 17.92 -7.45
N LEU A 94 4.81 18.49 -6.43
CA LEU A 94 4.82 19.93 -6.19
C LEU A 94 6.22 20.43 -5.85
N CYS A 95 6.94 19.76 -4.93
CA CYS A 95 8.32 20.11 -4.59
C CYS A 95 9.23 20.06 -5.82
N MET A 96 9.10 19.01 -6.64
CA MET A 96 9.85 18.86 -7.88
C MET A 96 9.59 20.03 -8.86
N ALA A 97 8.33 20.40 -9.03
CA ALA A 97 7.95 21.52 -9.90
C ALA A 97 8.51 22.85 -9.40
N LEU A 98 8.37 23.14 -8.10
CA LEU A 98 8.85 24.39 -7.48
C LEU A 98 10.39 24.50 -7.48
N GLN A 99 11.10 23.38 -7.34
CA GLN A 99 12.55 23.32 -7.36
C GLN A 99 13.15 23.20 -8.78
N GLY A 100 12.31 23.17 -9.82
CA GLY A 100 12.74 23.03 -11.21
C GLY A 100 13.46 21.72 -11.49
N LYS A 101 13.07 20.63 -10.79
CA LYS A 101 13.62 19.29 -10.96
C LYS A 101 12.77 18.49 -11.94
N THR A 102 13.35 17.42 -12.49
CA THR A 102 12.68 16.48 -13.40
C THR A 102 12.42 15.11 -12.79
N SER A 103 12.83 14.92 -11.54
CA SER A 103 12.58 13.73 -10.74
C SER A 103 12.29 14.12 -9.29
N ASN A 104 11.30 13.47 -8.67
CA ASN A 104 10.99 13.62 -7.24
C ASN A 104 12.22 13.35 -6.36
N TYR A 105 13.06 12.41 -6.77
CA TYR A 105 14.25 12.00 -6.03
C TYR A 105 15.38 13.04 -6.07
N ASP A 106 15.32 14.00 -6.99
CA ASP A 106 16.32 15.08 -7.09
C ASP A 106 15.97 16.30 -6.22
N THR A 107 14.83 16.23 -5.51
CA THR A 107 14.40 17.26 -4.55
C THR A 107 15.15 17.14 -3.21
N ASP A 108 15.11 18.20 -2.43
CA ASP A 108 15.65 18.22 -1.07
C ASP A 108 15.04 17.17 -0.16
N VAL A 109 13.78 16.76 -0.39
CA VAL A 109 13.10 15.71 0.37
C VAL A 109 13.82 14.35 0.33
N PHE A 110 14.38 13.96 -0.82
CA PHE A 110 15.02 12.65 -0.98
C PHE A 110 16.54 12.70 -0.99
N GLN A 111 17.15 13.85 -1.29
CA GLN A 111 18.60 13.95 -1.42
C GLN A 111 19.38 13.58 -0.14
N PRO A 112 18.92 13.91 1.10
CA PRO A 112 19.58 13.45 2.31
C PRO A 112 19.61 11.92 2.44
N MET A 113 18.49 11.26 2.17
CA MET A 113 18.40 9.78 2.19
C MET A 113 19.28 9.14 1.12
N LEU A 114 19.28 9.67 -0.11
CA LEU A 114 20.16 9.20 -1.19
C LEU A 114 21.64 9.36 -0.85
N LYS A 115 22.02 10.44 -0.20
CA LYS A 115 23.41 10.63 0.30
C LYS A 115 23.78 9.60 1.36
N ALA A 116 22.88 9.32 2.31
CA ALA A 116 23.10 8.28 3.32
C ALA A 116 23.27 6.89 2.67
N ILE A 117 22.45 6.56 1.67
CA ILE A 117 22.56 5.31 0.91
C ILE A 117 23.87 5.25 0.14
N ALA A 118 24.29 6.34 -0.51
CA ALA A 118 25.56 6.44 -1.23
C ALA A 118 26.78 6.13 -0.34
N VAL A 119 26.78 6.75 0.87
CA VAL A 119 27.87 6.51 1.85
C VAL A 119 27.91 5.05 2.29
N MET A 120 26.75 4.42 2.55
CA MET A 120 26.70 3.03 3.03
C MET A 120 27.00 2.00 1.99
N SER A 121 26.66 2.25 0.72
CA SER A 121 26.87 1.32 -0.41
C SER A 121 28.19 1.56 -1.14
N GLY A 122 28.87 2.68 -0.91
CA GLY A 122 30.05 3.08 -1.69
C GLY A 122 29.71 3.45 -3.14
N THR A 123 28.46 3.81 -3.43
CA THR A 123 27.98 4.21 -4.76
C THR A 123 27.79 5.72 -4.85
N GLU A 124 27.69 6.26 -6.06
CA GLU A 124 27.44 7.67 -6.31
C GLU A 124 26.16 7.84 -7.14
N TYR A 125 25.18 8.54 -6.59
CA TYR A 125 23.91 8.83 -7.27
C TYR A 125 24.14 9.74 -8.49
N GLY A 126 23.53 9.37 -9.62
CA GLY A 126 23.65 10.09 -10.89
C GLY A 126 24.77 9.59 -11.80
N LYS A 127 25.52 8.55 -11.42
CA LYS A 127 26.61 7.98 -12.23
C LYS A 127 26.22 6.73 -13.01
N ASP A 128 25.41 5.90 -12.43
CA ASP A 128 24.94 4.65 -13.03
C ASP A 128 23.43 4.49 -12.89
N LYS A 129 22.72 4.39 -14.02
CA LYS A 129 21.26 4.32 -14.05
C LYS A 129 20.69 3.16 -13.24
N GLN A 130 21.37 2.00 -13.20
CA GLN A 130 20.88 0.83 -12.47
C GLN A 130 21.08 0.99 -10.97
N GLN A 131 22.19 1.61 -10.56
CA GLN A 131 22.43 1.96 -9.17
C GLN A 131 21.45 3.05 -8.72
N ASP A 132 21.20 4.07 -9.54
CA ASP A 132 20.22 5.13 -9.24
C ASP A 132 18.83 4.57 -8.97
N ILE A 133 18.38 3.60 -9.82
CA ILE A 133 17.08 2.92 -9.61
C ILE A 133 17.07 2.23 -8.24
N ALA A 134 18.11 1.48 -7.91
CA ALA A 134 18.18 0.79 -6.62
C ALA A 134 18.21 1.78 -5.44
N MET A 135 18.96 2.87 -5.53
CA MET A 135 19.03 3.91 -4.50
C MET A 135 17.67 4.60 -4.31
N ARG A 136 16.95 4.91 -5.39
CA ARG A 136 15.61 5.50 -5.35
C ARG A 136 14.61 4.57 -4.65
N VAL A 137 14.62 3.28 -4.99
CA VAL A 137 13.76 2.29 -4.33
C VAL A 137 14.04 2.23 -2.83
N ILE A 138 15.31 2.21 -2.42
CA ILE A 138 15.69 2.17 -1.01
C ILE A 138 15.22 3.44 -0.29
N ALA A 139 15.43 4.63 -0.86
CA ALA A 139 15.04 5.91 -0.27
C ALA A 139 13.52 6.04 -0.09
N ASP A 140 12.76 5.67 -1.11
CA ASP A 140 11.30 5.66 -1.06
C ASP A 140 10.79 4.68 0.00
N HIS A 141 11.32 3.46 0.00
CA HIS A 141 10.84 2.40 0.87
C HIS A 141 11.23 2.60 2.33
N ILE A 142 12.40 3.16 2.64
CA ILE A 142 12.74 3.45 4.04
C ILE A 142 11.81 4.50 4.63
N ARG A 143 11.45 5.53 3.88
CA ARG A 143 10.46 6.52 4.30
C ARG A 143 9.11 5.87 4.56
N CYS A 144 8.59 5.12 3.58
CA CYS A 144 7.33 4.39 3.71
C CYS A 144 7.33 3.45 4.94
N CYS A 145 8.39 2.65 5.12
CA CYS A 145 8.49 1.72 6.24
C CYS A 145 8.56 2.45 7.58
N SER A 146 9.28 3.57 7.67
CA SER A 146 9.41 4.35 8.90
C SER A 146 8.06 4.89 9.36
N PHE A 147 7.30 5.50 8.47
CA PHE A 147 5.95 6.01 8.78
C PHE A 147 4.97 4.87 9.11
N ALA A 148 4.93 3.80 8.32
CA ALA A 148 4.04 2.68 8.59
C ALA A 148 4.31 2.02 9.97
N VAL A 149 5.59 1.92 10.36
CA VAL A 149 5.95 1.40 11.70
C VAL A 149 5.61 2.42 12.80
N ALA A 150 5.79 3.72 12.56
CA ALA A 150 5.36 4.78 13.49
C ALA A 150 3.85 4.68 13.77
N ASP A 151 3.04 4.39 12.73
CA ASP A 151 1.60 4.16 12.82
C ASP A 151 1.21 2.79 13.42
N GLY A 152 2.19 2.01 13.89
CA GLY A 152 1.98 0.75 14.60
C GLY A 152 1.94 -0.51 13.73
N VAL A 153 2.12 -0.40 12.40
CA VAL A 153 2.17 -1.59 11.53
C VAL A 153 3.52 -2.27 11.69
N LYS A 154 3.51 -3.59 11.88
CA LYS A 154 4.74 -4.41 11.96
C LYS A 154 4.80 -5.38 10.80
N PRO A 155 5.99 -5.68 10.22
CA PRO A 155 6.12 -6.70 9.18
C PRO A 155 5.57 -8.05 9.64
N GLY A 156 4.71 -8.66 8.83
CA GLY A 156 4.00 -9.88 9.19
C GLY A 156 3.67 -10.77 7.98
N ASN A 157 2.80 -11.76 8.19
CA ASN A 157 2.45 -12.76 7.16
C ASN A 157 1.13 -12.45 6.43
N GLU A 158 0.31 -11.55 6.95
CA GLU A 158 -1.05 -11.30 6.46
C GLU A 158 -1.38 -9.81 6.40
N GLY A 159 -2.35 -9.45 5.57
CA GLY A 159 -2.90 -8.12 5.49
C GLY A 159 -1.85 -7.01 5.29
N ARG A 160 -2.02 -5.90 5.97
CA ARG A 160 -1.10 -4.73 5.94
C ARG A 160 0.32 -5.09 6.36
N ALA A 161 0.45 -5.96 7.35
CA ALA A 161 1.74 -6.43 7.86
C ALA A 161 2.56 -7.17 6.77
N TYR A 162 1.89 -7.93 5.91
CA TYR A 162 2.52 -8.60 4.78
C TYR A 162 2.96 -7.60 3.70
N VAL A 163 2.14 -6.60 3.41
CA VAL A 163 2.51 -5.53 2.46
C VAL A 163 3.77 -4.80 2.94
N LEU A 164 3.82 -4.41 4.22
CA LEU A 164 5.00 -3.77 4.80
C LEU A 164 6.25 -4.67 4.71
N ARG A 165 6.09 -5.97 5.02
CA ARG A 165 7.18 -6.95 4.86
C ARG A 165 7.72 -6.99 3.43
N ARG A 166 6.85 -6.99 2.42
CA ARG A 166 7.24 -6.97 1.01
C ARG A 166 8.05 -5.73 0.66
N ILE A 167 7.62 -4.56 1.12
CA ILE A 167 8.31 -3.28 0.90
C ILE A 167 9.69 -3.31 1.54
N CYS A 168 9.82 -3.73 2.81
CA CYS A 168 11.10 -3.89 3.49
C CYS A 168 12.05 -4.82 2.71
N ARG A 169 11.58 -6.01 2.34
CA ARG A 169 12.41 -7.02 1.64
C ARG A 169 12.83 -6.56 0.26
N ARG A 170 11.98 -5.83 -0.45
CA ARG A 170 12.32 -5.22 -1.74
C ARG A 170 13.49 -4.25 -1.61
N ALA A 171 13.44 -3.36 -0.63
CA ALA A 171 14.54 -2.42 -0.36
C ALA A 171 15.84 -3.13 0.03
N ILE A 172 15.77 -4.12 0.92
CA ILE A 172 16.94 -4.90 1.35
C ILE A 172 17.58 -5.63 0.16
N ARG A 173 16.78 -6.21 -0.72
CA ARG A 173 17.28 -6.83 -1.96
C ARG A 173 17.98 -5.82 -2.87
N HIS A 174 17.45 -4.60 -3.01
CA HIS A 174 18.12 -3.55 -3.79
C HIS A 174 19.44 -3.12 -3.15
N GLY A 175 19.53 -3.08 -1.82
CA GLY A 175 20.80 -2.87 -1.13
C GLY A 175 21.81 -3.99 -1.38
N TYR A 176 21.36 -5.25 -1.38
CA TYR A 176 22.20 -6.39 -1.74
C TYR A 176 22.73 -6.25 -3.20
N LYS A 177 21.90 -5.78 -4.14
CA LYS A 177 22.30 -5.47 -5.51
C LYS A 177 23.36 -4.37 -5.60
N LEU A 178 23.29 -3.36 -4.69
CA LEU A 178 24.31 -2.31 -4.56
C LEU A 178 25.60 -2.78 -3.86
N GLY A 179 25.68 -4.02 -3.41
CA GLY A 179 26.85 -4.58 -2.74
C GLY A 179 26.78 -4.63 -1.22
N ALA A 180 25.71 -4.19 -0.59
CA ALA A 180 25.52 -4.35 0.85
C ALA A 180 25.40 -5.84 1.21
N ARG A 181 26.24 -6.30 2.15
CA ARG A 181 26.28 -7.71 2.61
C ARG A 181 25.94 -7.85 4.11
N GLY A 182 25.72 -6.75 4.77
CA GLY A 182 25.32 -6.72 6.19
C GLY A 182 24.09 -5.86 6.40
N LEU A 183 23.75 -5.67 7.67
CA LEU A 183 22.64 -4.82 8.09
C LEU A 183 22.90 -3.36 7.73
N PHE A 184 22.00 -2.77 6.94
CA PHE A 184 22.12 -1.39 6.48
C PHE A 184 20.79 -0.63 6.49
N PHE A 185 19.69 -1.32 6.14
CA PHE A 185 18.41 -0.68 5.86
C PHE A 185 17.83 0.01 7.09
N TYR A 186 17.86 -0.64 8.25
CA TYR A 186 17.37 -0.05 9.50
C TYR A 186 18.12 1.22 9.90
N LYS A 187 19.41 1.36 9.52
CA LYS A 187 20.23 2.55 9.84
C LYS A 187 19.76 3.80 9.09
N LEU A 188 19.05 3.63 8.00
CA LEU A 188 18.51 4.73 7.20
C LEU A 188 17.31 5.40 7.87
N VAL A 189 16.70 4.78 8.90
CA VAL A 189 15.64 5.40 9.72
C VAL A 189 16.10 6.74 10.28
N ASP A 190 17.35 6.84 10.68
CA ASP A 190 17.92 8.10 11.21
C ASP A 190 17.86 9.23 10.17
N SER A 191 18.09 8.93 8.89
CA SER A 191 17.99 9.95 7.83
C SER A 191 16.56 10.42 7.59
N VAL A 192 15.56 9.54 7.75
CA VAL A 192 14.14 9.91 7.70
C VAL A 192 13.77 10.78 8.90
N ALA A 193 14.23 10.40 10.11
CA ALA A 193 13.99 11.14 11.32
C ALA A 193 14.62 12.55 11.30
N GLN A 194 15.81 12.70 10.70
CA GLN A 194 16.46 13.99 10.52
C GLN A 194 15.73 14.89 9.53
N GLU A 195 15.25 14.34 8.42
CA GLU A 195 14.60 15.12 7.37
C GLU A 195 13.16 15.49 7.71
N MET A 196 12.40 14.56 8.29
CA MET A 196 10.95 14.71 8.45
C MET A 196 10.50 14.85 9.90
N GLY A 197 11.37 14.56 10.86
CA GLY A 197 11.00 14.46 12.27
C GLY A 197 10.63 15.78 12.95
N ASP A 198 10.91 16.92 12.37
CA ASP A 198 10.45 18.20 12.92
C ASP A 198 8.97 18.44 12.62
N THR A 199 8.50 17.95 11.49
CA THR A 199 7.08 18.00 11.11
C THR A 199 6.30 16.80 11.65
N TYR A 200 6.95 15.63 11.68
CA TYR A 200 6.37 14.33 12.08
C TYR A 200 7.21 13.72 13.22
N PRO A 201 7.07 14.19 14.46
CA PRO A 201 7.90 13.77 15.59
C PRO A 201 7.81 12.27 15.89
N GLU A 202 6.74 11.59 15.50
CA GLU A 202 6.55 10.15 15.64
C GLU A 202 7.60 9.32 14.90
N VAL A 203 8.20 9.82 13.82
CA VAL A 203 9.27 9.09 13.10
C VAL A 203 10.61 9.10 13.84
N LYS A 204 10.72 9.84 14.94
CA LYS A 204 11.91 9.84 15.82
C LYS A 204 11.88 8.70 16.85
N ASP A 205 10.83 7.88 16.90
CA ASP A 205 10.74 6.75 17.82
C ASP A 205 11.82 5.69 17.52
N PRO A 206 12.75 5.41 18.44
CA PRO A 206 13.82 4.44 18.22
C PRO A 206 13.33 3.02 17.95
N ARG A 207 12.09 2.66 18.37
CA ARG A 207 11.48 1.36 18.12
C ARG A 207 11.30 1.09 16.62
N ILE A 208 11.22 2.13 15.79
CA ILE A 208 11.09 1.98 14.32
C ILE A 208 12.31 1.24 13.77
N ALA A 209 13.51 1.70 14.13
CA ALA A 209 14.74 1.07 13.69
C ALA A 209 14.86 -0.38 14.18
N GLU A 210 14.42 -0.68 15.41
CA GLU A 210 14.43 -2.03 15.96
C GLU A 210 13.50 -2.97 15.20
N VAL A 211 12.27 -2.54 14.89
CA VAL A 211 11.30 -3.33 14.12
C VAL A 211 11.83 -3.65 12.72
N ILE A 212 12.36 -2.65 12.03
CA ILE A 212 12.92 -2.83 10.69
C ILE A 212 14.16 -3.73 10.74
N LYS A 213 15.03 -3.56 11.74
CA LYS A 213 16.23 -4.38 11.94
C LYS A 213 15.89 -5.86 12.09
N ILE A 214 14.89 -6.21 12.89
CA ILE A 214 14.46 -7.60 13.09
C ILE A 214 14.02 -8.24 11.75
N GLU A 215 13.28 -7.52 10.93
CA GLU A 215 12.84 -8.01 9.61
C GLU A 215 14.03 -8.13 8.64
N GLU A 216 14.96 -7.17 8.67
CA GLU A 216 16.18 -7.21 7.87
C GLU A 216 17.07 -8.40 8.24
N GLU A 217 17.31 -8.63 9.53
CA GLU A 217 18.09 -9.79 10.04
C GLU A 217 17.50 -11.11 9.56
N ARG A 218 16.17 -11.26 9.69
CA ARG A 218 15.47 -12.49 9.27
C ARG A 218 15.59 -12.73 7.77
N PHE A 219 15.49 -11.68 6.97
CA PHE A 219 15.55 -11.81 5.52
C PHE A 219 16.98 -12.06 5.01
N LEU A 220 17.97 -11.39 5.60
CA LEU A 220 19.37 -11.59 5.23
C LEU A 220 19.87 -13.02 5.46
N GLN A 221 19.31 -13.74 6.46
CA GLN A 221 19.65 -15.16 6.71
C GLN A 221 19.33 -16.06 5.51
N THR A 222 18.32 -15.72 4.73
CA THR A 222 17.83 -16.54 3.60
C THR A 222 18.08 -15.89 2.23
N LEU A 223 18.42 -14.61 2.20
CA LEU A 223 18.54 -13.83 0.96
C LEU A 223 19.62 -14.38 0.04
N SER A 224 20.81 -14.67 0.55
CA SER A 224 21.94 -15.17 -0.26
C SER A 224 21.59 -16.50 -0.93
N ASN A 225 21.13 -17.46 -0.14
CA ASN A 225 20.76 -18.78 -0.64
C ASN A 225 19.55 -18.71 -1.61
N GLY A 226 18.57 -17.87 -1.28
CA GLY A 226 17.41 -17.66 -2.16
C GLY A 226 17.81 -17.05 -3.50
N MET A 227 18.73 -16.10 -3.51
CA MET A 227 19.26 -15.50 -4.75
C MET A 227 20.06 -16.53 -5.58
N GLU A 228 20.88 -17.36 -4.96
CA GLU A 228 21.60 -18.43 -5.67
C GLU A 228 20.65 -19.42 -6.34
N ILE A 229 19.59 -19.85 -5.63
CA ILE A 229 18.58 -20.75 -6.19
C ILE A 229 17.83 -20.09 -7.35
N LEU A 230 17.46 -18.82 -7.19
CA LEU A 230 16.75 -18.07 -8.22
C LEU A 230 17.61 -17.89 -9.47
N GLU A 231 18.87 -17.50 -9.33
CA GLU A 231 19.79 -17.32 -10.47
C GLU A 231 20.05 -18.65 -11.19
N ALA A 232 20.20 -19.76 -10.47
CA ALA A 232 20.33 -21.09 -11.06
C ALA A 232 19.07 -21.47 -11.86
N ALA A 233 17.88 -21.27 -11.30
CA ALA A 233 16.63 -21.56 -11.98
C ALA A 233 16.42 -20.66 -13.23
N ILE A 234 16.79 -19.40 -13.14
CA ILE A 234 16.77 -18.46 -14.29
C ILE A 234 17.68 -18.95 -15.41
N ALA A 235 18.89 -19.42 -15.07
CA ALA A 235 19.84 -19.94 -16.06
C ALA A 235 19.33 -21.21 -16.78
N GLU A 236 18.52 -22.01 -16.14
CA GLU A 236 17.91 -23.22 -16.70
C GLU A 236 16.62 -22.94 -17.50
N THR A 237 16.03 -21.76 -17.36
CA THR A 237 14.77 -21.37 -18.02
C THR A 237 15.01 -21.13 -19.52
N LYS A 238 14.33 -21.89 -20.39
CA LYS A 238 14.52 -21.84 -21.86
C LYS A 238 13.39 -21.12 -22.60
N ASP A 239 12.21 -21.10 -22.05
CA ASP A 239 10.95 -20.59 -22.64
C ASP A 239 10.60 -19.16 -22.21
N GLY A 240 11.46 -18.51 -21.45
CA GLY A 240 11.26 -17.14 -20.98
C GLY A 240 10.29 -17.03 -19.78
N VAL A 241 9.84 -18.18 -19.20
CA VAL A 241 8.94 -18.21 -18.06
C VAL A 241 9.54 -19.08 -16.95
N LEU A 242 9.80 -18.49 -15.78
CA LEU A 242 10.25 -19.21 -14.59
C LEU A 242 9.09 -20.05 -14.02
N ASP A 243 9.36 -21.32 -13.70
CA ASP A 243 8.40 -22.23 -13.08
C ASP A 243 7.84 -21.66 -11.76
N GLY A 244 6.50 -21.61 -11.67
CA GLY A 244 5.81 -21.13 -10.49
C GLY A 244 6.07 -21.95 -9.23
N ASN A 245 6.42 -23.23 -9.35
CA ASN A 245 6.81 -24.05 -8.20
C ASN A 245 8.17 -23.63 -7.62
N VAL A 246 9.09 -23.14 -8.45
CA VAL A 246 10.34 -22.53 -7.98
C VAL A 246 10.05 -21.25 -7.23
N ALA A 247 9.19 -20.39 -7.78
CA ALA A 247 8.74 -19.16 -7.13
C ALA A 247 8.05 -19.46 -5.79
N PHE A 248 7.20 -20.50 -5.73
CA PHE A 248 6.57 -20.97 -4.51
C PHE A 248 7.58 -21.45 -3.46
N LYS A 249 8.57 -22.23 -3.85
CA LYS A 249 9.65 -22.70 -2.94
C LYS A 249 10.45 -21.52 -2.38
N LEU A 250 10.76 -20.54 -3.23
CA LEU A 250 11.43 -19.30 -2.81
C LEU A 250 10.58 -18.52 -1.81
N HIS A 251 9.27 -18.44 -2.02
CA HIS A 251 8.34 -17.78 -1.11
C HIS A 251 8.22 -18.52 0.22
N ASP A 252 7.95 -19.83 0.19
CA ASP A 252 7.65 -20.63 1.36
C ASP A 252 8.88 -20.88 2.25
N THR A 253 10.02 -21.22 1.65
CA THR A 253 11.23 -21.63 2.37
C THR A 253 12.18 -20.46 2.64
N TYR A 254 12.35 -19.56 1.67
CA TYR A 254 13.34 -18.48 1.75
C TYR A 254 12.71 -17.10 1.99
N GLY A 255 11.40 -17.04 2.08
CA GLY A 255 10.68 -15.80 2.36
C GLY A 255 10.80 -14.75 1.27
N PHE A 256 10.98 -15.18 0.01
CA PHE A 256 10.93 -14.30 -1.16
C PHE A 256 9.47 -14.07 -1.55
N PRO A 257 8.92 -12.86 -1.38
CA PRO A 257 7.62 -12.55 -1.97
C PRO A 257 7.64 -12.79 -3.48
N VAL A 258 6.54 -13.28 -4.04
CA VAL A 258 6.49 -13.61 -5.48
C VAL A 258 6.76 -12.41 -6.39
N ASP A 259 6.34 -11.22 -5.97
CA ASP A 259 6.65 -9.98 -6.68
C ASP A 259 8.14 -9.65 -6.68
N LEU A 260 8.89 -9.99 -5.62
CA LEU A 260 10.34 -9.88 -5.58
C LEU A 260 11.01 -10.84 -6.59
N THR A 261 10.54 -12.09 -6.65
CA THR A 261 10.98 -13.05 -7.67
C THR A 261 10.65 -12.54 -9.07
N ALA A 262 9.43 -12.00 -9.28
CA ALA A 262 9.03 -11.41 -10.56
C ALA A 262 9.87 -10.19 -10.96
N ASP A 263 10.27 -9.35 -10.01
CA ASP A 263 11.16 -8.21 -10.27
C ASP A 263 12.54 -8.69 -10.77
N VAL A 264 13.11 -9.72 -10.13
CA VAL A 264 14.39 -10.30 -10.59
C VAL A 264 14.25 -10.91 -11.97
N CYS A 265 13.18 -11.67 -12.23
CA CYS A 265 12.92 -12.25 -13.55
C CYS A 265 12.77 -11.18 -14.62
N ARG A 266 12.03 -10.09 -14.34
CA ARG A 266 11.85 -8.97 -15.27
C ARG A 266 13.18 -8.28 -15.62
N GLU A 267 14.09 -8.13 -14.66
CA GLU A 267 15.43 -7.60 -14.90
C GLU A 267 16.26 -8.48 -15.85
N ARG A 268 15.91 -9.76 -15.98
CA ARG A 268 16.53 -10.74 -16.88
C ARG A 268 15.70 -11.00 -18.15
N GLY A 269 14.63 -10.25 -18.37
CA GLY A 269 13.72 -10.42 -19.52
C GLY A 269 12.81 -11.64 -19.43
N LEU A 270 12.59 -12.19 -18.23
CA LEU A 270 11.75 -13.35 -17.97
C LEU A 270 10.43 -12.94 -17.29
N LYS A 271 9.44 -13.83 -17.35
CA LYS A 271 8.20 -13.78 -16.56
C LYS A 271 8.19 -14.90 -15.53
N VAL A 272 7.29 -14.85 -14.58
CA VAL A 272 7.01 -15.93 -13.62
C VAL A 272 5.67 -16.54 -13.97
N ASP A 273 5.56 -17.86 -13.91
CA ASP A 273 4.28 -18.58 -13.98
C ASP A 273 3.51 -18.38 -12.67
N VAL A 274 2.74 -17.28 -12.63
CA VAL A 274 1.94 -16.89 -11.46
C VAL A 274 0.80 -17.87 -11.22
N GLU A 275 0.23 -18.46 -12.27
CA GLU A 275 -0.86 -19.43 -12.15
C GLU A 275 -0.39 -20.71 -11.42
N ALA A 276 0.76 -21.26 -11.79
CA ALA A 276 1.35 -22.40 -11.08
C ALA A 276 1.75 -22.03 -9.64
N PHE A 277 2.24 -20.80 -9.41
CA PHE A 277 2.52 -20.29 -8.07
C PHE A 277 1.26 -20.26 -7.19
N ASP A 278 0.18 -19.65 -7.68
CA ASP A 278 -1.09 -19.52 -6.95
C ASP A 278 -1.69 -20.89 -6.64
N LYS A 279 -1.63 -21.82 -7.57
CA LYS A 279 -2.06 -23.21 -7.34
C LYS A 279 -1.26 -23.88 -6.21
N ALA A 280 0.05 -23.74 -6.20
CA ALA A 280 0.90 -24.29 -5.14
C ALA A 280 0.59 -23.64 -3.77
N MET A 281 0.34 -22.33 -3.75
CA MET A 281 -0.10 -21.59 -2.56
C MET A 281 -1.44 -22.10 -2.02
N ASP A 282 -2.41 -22.35 -2.89
CA ASP A 282 -3.73 -22.83 -2.49
C ASP A 282 -3.68 -24.29 -1.98
N GLU A 283 -2.84 -25.12 -2.60
CA GLU A 283 -2.58 -26.47 -2.09
C GLU A 283 -1.95 -26.44 -0.68
N GLN A 284 -1.01 -25.54 -0.45
CA GLN A 284 -0.40 -25.37 0.87
C GLN A 284 -1.42 -24.86 1.89
N LYS A 285 -2.21 -23.83 1.56
CA LYS A 285 -3.28 -23.32 2.42
C LYS A 285 -4.30 -24.41 2.77
N SER A 286 -4.64 -25.24 1.80
CA SER A 286 -5.58 -26.35 1.98
C SER A 286 -5.00 -27.41 2.92
N LYS A 287 -3.70 -27.76 2.77
CA LYS A 287 -2.98 -28.66 3.67
C LYS A 287 -2.87 -28.08 5.09
N ALA A 288 -2.55 -26.79 5.21
CA ALA A 288 -2.49 -26.09 6.48
C ALA A 288 -3.86 -26.04 7.19
N ARG A 289 -4.95 -25.78 6.43
CA ARG A 289 -6.33 -25.86 6.96
C ARG A 289 -6.72 -27.27 7.41
N ALA A 290 -6.31 -28.30 6.68
CA ALA A 290 -6.55 -29.70 7.05
C ALA A 290 -5.73 -30.15 8.27
N ALA A 291 -4.50 -29.65 8.43
CA ALA A 291 -3.62 -29.94 9.56
C ALA A 291 -3.90 -29.07 10.79
N GLY A 292 -4.39 -27.86 10.59
CA GLY A 292 -4.68 -26.88 11.63
C GLY A 292 -6.11 -26.99 12.12
N LYS A 293 -6.31 -27.44 13.35
CA LYS A 293 -7.54 -27.20 14.13
C LYS A 293 -7.68 -25.70 14.52
N PHE A 294 -7.01 -24.78 13.83
CA PHE A 294 -7.11 -23.35 14.08
C PHE A 294 -8.11 -22.73 13.13
N LYS A 295 -9.23 -22.32 13.70
CA LYS A 295 -10.29 -21.57 13.08
C LYS A 295 -9.81 -20.14 12.79
N VAL A 296 -9.38 -19.88 11.58
CA VAL A 296 -9.53 -18.55 11.01
C VAL A 296 -11.03 -18.35 10.82
N ALA A 297 -11.55 -17.18 11.12
CA ALA A 297 -12.92 -16.80 10.81
C ALA A 297 -13.13 -16.94 9.29
N ALA A 298 -13.40 -18.18 8.85
CA ALA A 298 -13.99 -18.47 7.56
C ALA A 298 -15.34 -17.77 7.60
N GLY A 299 -15.61 -16.91 6.63
CA GLY A 299 -16.68 -15.95 6.60
C GLY A 299 -17.90 -16.35 7.41
N VAL A 300 -18.20 -15.55 8.41
CA VAL A 300 -19.44 -15.68 9.15
C VAL A 300 -20.58 -15.56 8.16
N LEU A 301 -21.32 -16.61 7.97
CA LEU A 301 -22.49 -16.60 7.08
C LEU A 301 -23.65 -15.96 7.84
N TYR A 302 -23.75 -14.63 7.75
CA TYR A 302 -24.89 -13.90 8.29
C TYR A 302 -25.98 -13.75 7.20
N THR A 303 -27.17 -14.27 7.49
CA THR A 303 -28.34 -14.23 6.60
C THR A 303 -29.45 -13.30 7.11
N GLY A 304 -29.22 -12.59 8.21
CA GLY A 304 -30.18 -11.69 8.81
C GLY A 304 -30.34 -10.34 8.09
N GLU A 305 -30.97 -9.41 8.76
CA GLU A 305 -31.22 -8.05 8.25
C GLU A 305 -29.92 -7.26 8.06
N ASN A 306 -29.91 -6.38 7.05
CA ASN A 306 -28.78 -5.48 6.83
C ASN A 306 -28.72 -4.42 7.95
N ASN A 307 -27.53 -4.04 8.35
CA ASN A 307 -27.36 -2.93 9.29
C ASN A 307 -27.43 -1.57 8.58
N THR A 308 -27.66 -0.51 9.38
CA THR A 308 -27.62 0.87 8.92
C THR A 308 -26.34 1.54 9.41
N PHE A 309 -25.59 2.13 8.49
CA PHE A 309 -24.42 2.91 8.83
C PHE A 309 -24.80 4.37 9.16
N GLU A 310 -24.51 4.81 10.38
CA GLU A 310 -24.84 6.14 10.90
C GLU A 310 -23.59 7.04 11.06
N GLY A 311 -22.39 6.55 10.76
CA GLY A 311 -21.12 7.24 10.98
C GLY A 311 -20.94 8.56 10.23
N TYR A 312 -21.77 8.84 9.22
CA TYR A 312 -21.83 10.18 8.60
C TYR A 312 -22.58 11.23 9.42
N LYS A 313 -23.32 10.82 10.43
CA LYS A 313 -24.18 11.70 11.24
C LYS A 313 -23.69 11.82 12.68
N THR A 314 -23.17 10.74 13.25
CA THR A 314 -22.79 10.64 14.64
C THR A 314 -21.63 9.70 14.84
N LEU A 315 -20.84 9.94 15.90
CA LEU A 315 -19.81 9.02 16.38
C LEU A 315 -20.33 8.08 17.49
N ASP A 316 -21.50 8.39 18.04
CA ASP A 316 -22.15 7.62 19.11
C ASP A 316 -23.53 7.15 18.65
N GLU A 317 -23.85 5.88 18.88
CA GLU A 317 -25.17 5.30 18.63
C GLU A 317 -25.72 4.65 19.92
N PRO A 318 -26.48 5.40 20.73
CA PRO A 318 -26.89 4.96 22.07
C PRO A 318 -27.96 3.88 22.06
N GLN A 319 -28.57 3.56 20.94
CA GLN A 319 -29.67 2.59 20.83
C GLN A 319 -29.41 1.48 19.84
N ALA A 320 -28.15 1.14 19.57
CA ALA A 320 -27.79 0.01 18.74
C ALA A 320 -28.22 -1.32 19.39
N LYS A 321 -28.73 -2.26 18.60
CA LYS A 321 -29.10 -3.59 19.04
C LYS A 321 -28.20 -4.64 18.43
N VAL A 322 -27.82 -5.61 19.23
CA VAL A 322 -27.10 -6.79 18.76
C VAL A 322 -28.08 -7.72 18.03
N LEU A 323 -27.82 -7.96 16.74
CA LEU A 323 -28.62 -8.88 15.91
C LEU A 323 -28.05 -10.30 15.95
N ALA A 324 -26.73 -10.44 16.06
CA ALA A 324 -26.09 -11.74 16.14
C ALA A 324 -24.73 -11.63 16.82
N LEU A 325 -24.31 -12.71 17.46
CA LEU A 325 -22.98 -12.93 18.03
C LEU A 325 -22.37 -14.19 17.39
N TYR A 326 -21.09 -14.11 17.05
CA TYR A 326 -20.35 -15.27 16.56
C TYR A 326 -19.06 -15.45 17.34
N ARG A 327 -18.79 -16.69 17.73
CA ARG A 327 -17.53 -17.10 18.36
C ARG A 327 -16.95 -18.27 17.57
N ASN A 328 -15.70 -18.13 17.12
CA ASN A 328 -15.03 -19.13 16.31
C ASN A 328 -15.81 -19.56 15.04
N GLY A 329 -16.50 -18.62 14.38
CA GLY A 329 -17.29 -18.84 13.15
C GLY A 329 -18.67 -19.48 13.36
N ALA A 330 -19.06 -19.79 14.62
CA ALA A 330 -20.39 -20.31 14.94
C ALA A 330 -21.22 -19.23 15.65
N GLN A 331 -22.50 -19.11 15.30
CA GLN A 331 -23.42 -18.22 16.00
C GLN A 331 -23.64 -18.70 17.43
N VAL A 332 -23.61 -17.76 18.38
CA VAL A 332 -23.82 -18.03 19.81
C VAL A 332 -24.86 -17.06 20.38
N GLU A 333 -25.53 -17.46 21.46
CA GLU A 333 -26.52 -16.61 22.12
C GLU A 333 -25.90 -15.70 23.20
N GLU A 334 -24.73 -16.11 23.73
CA GLU A 334 -24.02 -15.38 24.77
C GLU A 334 -22.50 -15.48 24.62
N ALA A 335 -21.80 -14.50 25.18
CA ALA A 335 -20.34 -14.48 25.26
C ALA A 335 -19.90 -14.13 26.69
N ALA A 336 -18.81 -14.73 27.13
CA ALA A 336 -18.21 -14.50 28.45
C ALA A 336 -17.13 -13.41 28.41
N ALA A 337 -16.79 -12.86 29.55
CA ALA A 337 -15.67 -11.93 29.68
C ALA A 337 -14.36 -12.59 29.23
N GLY A 338 -13.65 -11.94 28.30
CA GLY A 338 -12.40 -12.44 27.69
C GLY A 338 -12.59 -13.23 26.39
N ASP A 339 -13.84 -13.43 25.93
CA ASP A 339 -14.10 -14.05 24.64
C ASP A 339 -13.84 -13.06 23.49
N ASP A 340 -13.21 -13.53 22.41
CA ASP A 340 -13.18 -12.83 21.12
C ASP A 340 -14.42 -13.21 20.32
N VAL A 341 -15.21 -12.19 19.97
CA VAL A 341 -16.49 -12.36 19.28
C VAL A 341 -16.66 -11.39 18.13
N ILE A 342 -17.45 -11.79 17.12
CA ILE A 342 -17.95 -10.89 16.10
C ILE A 342 -19.37 -10.50 16.48
N VAL A 343 -19.63 -9.20 16.53
CA VAL A 343 -20.92 -8.61 16.88
C VAL A 343 -21.56 -8.01 15.64
N VAL A 344 -22.77 -8.41 15.31
CA VAL A 344 -23.58 -7.79 14.26
C VAL A 344 -24.60 -6.88 14.90
N LEU A 345 -24.59 -5.60 14.53
CA LEU A 345 -25.51 -4.58 15.03
C LEU A 345 -26.56 -4.22 13.98
N ASP A 346 -27.77 -3.77 14.42
CA ASP A 346 -28.80 -3.23 13.53
C ASP A 346 -28.39 -1.87 12.92
N LYS A 347 -27.62 -1.08 13.65
CA LYS A 347 -27.05 0.19 13.23
C LYS A 347 -25.71 0.43 13.91
N THR A 348 -24.83 1.15 13.25
CA THR A 348 -23.46 1.39 13.73
C THR A 348 -22.88 2.68 13.20
N PRO A 349 -22.13 3.44 14.02
CA PRO A 349 -21.28 4.52 13.53
C PRO A 349 -19.92 4.03 13.01
N PHE A 350 -19.53 2.78 13.30
CA PHE A 350 -18.24 2.23 12.91
C PHE A 350 -18.17 2.01 11.40
N TYR A 351 -17.17 2.63 10.75
CA TYR A 351 -16.87 2.42 9.35
C TYR A 351 -16.18 1.05 9.16
N ALA A 352 -16.71 0.26 8.25
CA ALA A 352 -16.09 -1.02 7.89
C ALA A 352 -14.95 -0.82 6.91
N GLU A 353 -13.84 -1.58 7.05
CA GLU A 353 -12.70 -1.55 6.15
C GLU A 353 -13.13 -1.65 4.69
N MET A 354 -12.79 -0.62 3.90
CA MET A 354 -13.13 -0.55 2.48
C MET A 354 -12.24 0.47 1.76
N GLY A 355 -11.91 0.21 0.50
CA GLY A 355 -11.18 1.16 -0.35
C GLY A 355 -9.78 1.53 0.16
N GLY A 356 -9.16 0.69 1.00
CA GLY A 356 -7.85 0.95 1.62
C GLY A 356 -7.92 1.75 2.92
N GLN A 357 -9.10 2.23 3.34
CA GLN A 357 -9.31 2.81 4.65
C GLN A 357 -9.50 1.69 5.68
N VAL A 358 -8.81 1.78 6.82
CA VAL A 358 -8.94 0.82 7.93
C VAL A 358 -10.33 0.90 8.56
N GLY A 359 -10.81 -0.21 9.10
CA GLY A 359 -12.03 -0.24 9.89
C GLY A 359 -11.89 0.56 11.18
N ASP A 360 -13.01 1.15 11.64
CA ASP A 360 -13.04 1.88 12.90
C ASP A 360 -12.89 0.94 14.09
N VAL A 361 -12.32 1.48 15.16
CA VAL A 361 -12.20 0.86 16.48
C VAL A 361 -12.93 1.68 17.53
N GLY A 362 -13.34 1.04 18.62
CA GLY A 362 -14.06 1.78 19.68
C GLY A 362 -14.60 0.86 20.76
N ILE A 363 -15.75 1.22 21.31
CA ILE A 363 -16.33 0.54 22.46
C ILE A 363 -17.83 0.30 22.22
N LEU A 364 -18.32 -0.88 22.58
CA LEU A 364 -19.74 -1.16 22.80
C LEU A 364 -19.95 -1.33 24.29
N GLU A 365 -20.89 -0.59 24.85
CA GLU A 365 -21.19 -0.70 26.27
C GLU A 365 -22.69 -0.83 26.54
N ASN A 366 -23.03 -1.56 27.58
CA ASN A 366 -24.38 -1.69 28.09
C ASN A 366 -24.32 -1.76 29.62
N GLY A 367 -24.23 -0.61 30.29
CA GLY A 367 -24.27 -0.45 31.73
C GLY A 367 -23.23 -1.27 32.51
N THR A 368 -23.30 -2.58 32.41
CA THR A 368 -22.41 -3.53 33.12
C THR A 368 -21.43 -4.27 32.23
N THR A 369 -21.61 -4.23 30.93
CA THR A 369 -20.79 -4.94 29.94
C THR A 369 -20.09 -3.96 29.04
N LEU A 370 -18.79 -4.18 28.83
CA LEU A 370 -17.95 -3.40 27.92
C LEU A 370 -17.25 -4.35 26.96
N LEU A 371 -17.41 -4.12 25.66
CA LEU A 371 -16.68 -4.80 24.59
C LEU A 371 -15.79 -3.77 23.88
N GLN A 372 -14.55 -4.15 23.69
CA GLN A 372 -13.62 -3.37 22.87
C GLN A 372 -13.73 -3.80 21.42
N VAL A 373 -14.11 -2.90 20.54
CA VAL A 373 -14.07 -3.13 19.08
C VAL A 373 -12.64 -2.90 18.61
N THR A 374 -12.02 -3.95 18.13
CA THR A 374 -10.62 -3.95 17.67
C THR A 374 -10.51 -3.84 16.16
N ASP A 375 -11.61 -4.09 15.43
CA ASP A 375 -11.70 -3.98 13.99
C ASP A 375 -13.16 -3.95 13.55
N THR A 376 -13.45 -3.35 12.39
CA THR A 376 -14.78 -3.31 11.78
C THR A 376 -14.67 -3.68 10.30
N PHE A 377 -15.43 -4.70 9.90
CA PHE A 377 -15.40 -5.23 8.54
C PHE A 377 -16.81 -5.62 8.06
N ARG A 378 -16.98 -5.81 6.77
CA ARG A 378 -18.24 -6.27 6.18
C ARG A 378 -18.32 -7.79 6.17
N ILE A 379 -19.50 -8.31 6.54
CA ILE A 379 -19.79 -9.76 6.48
C ILE A 379 -20.52 -10.12 5.19
N LYS A 380 -21.21 -9.15 4.57
CA LYS A 380 -22.05 -9.35 3.38
C LYS A 380 -21.80 -8.21 2.39
N GLU A 381 -21.76 -8.55 1.12
CA GLU A 381 -21.65 -7.57 0.02
C GLU A 381 -22.88 -6.68 -0.11
#